data_ffc0595a9d8d3036798daea1021fd02d
#
_entry.id   ffc0595a9d8d3036798daea1021fd02d
#
_cell.length_a   1.000
_cell.length_b   1.000
_cell.length_c   1.000
_cell.angle_alpha   90.00
_cell.angle_beta   90.00
_cell.angle_gamma   90.00
#
_symmetry.space_group_name_H-M   'P 1'
#
loop_
_entity.id
_entity.type
_entity.pdbx_description
1 polymer ?
#
loop_
_entity_poly.entity_id
_entity_poly.type
_entity_poly.pdbx_seq_one_letter_code
_entity_poly.pdbx_strand_id
1 'polypeptide(L)'
;RGPVLSGMTTTTNTNRNRWSALYVLCAGVLMIVLDATIVNVALPSIQDDLGFSQSGLAWVVNAYLIAFGGLLLLAGRAGDLLGQRKVFVSGLTVFTVASLLCAIAQTQEMLVVARFIQGVGGALASAVVLGMIVTMFPEPREQAKALGVYGFVASAGGSIGLLAGGVLTDLINWHWIFLINLPIGTATVLLAVRLIEARPGLGLSHGADLR
;
A
#
# COMPACT_ATOMS: atom_id res chain seq x y z
N ARG A 1 -30.02 -35.37 27.13
CA ARG A 1 -30.21 -34.46 25.98
C ARG A 1 -29.60 -33.10 26.36
N GLY A 2 -28.42 -32.81 25.93
CA GLY A 2 -27.66 -31.55 26.16
C GLY A 2 -27.53 -30.75 24.86
N PRO A 3 -27.34 -29.43 24.92
CA PRO A 3 -27.66 -28.50 23.85
C PRO A 3 -26.55 -28.43 22.81
N VAL A 4 -26.94 -28.64 21.55
CA VAL A 4 -26.11 -28.45 20.33
C VAL A 4 -26.31 -27.00 19.84
N LEU A 5 -25.89 -25.97 20.57
CA LEU A 5 -26.03 -24.58 20.13
C LEU A 5 -24.76 -23.71 20.28
N SER A 6 -23.59 -24.30 20.60
CA SER A 6 -22.38 -23.50 20.81
C SER A 6 -21.48 -23.33 19.56
N GLY A 7 -21.77 -24.00 18.43
CA GLY A 7 -20.91 -24.01 17.27
C GLY A 7 -21.15 -22.92 16.21
N MET A 8 -22.31 -22.26 16.21
CA MET A 8 -22.72 -21.39 15.11
C MET A 8 -22.25 -19.93 15.24
N THR A 9 -21.99 -19.45 16.44
CA THR A 9 -21.59 -18.04 16.66
C THR A 9 -20.11 -17.77 16.46
N THR A 10 -19.26 -18.78 16.63
CA THR A 10 -17.80 -18.62 16.44
C THR A 10 -17.39 -18.58 14.97
N THR A 11 -18.03 -19.34 14.11
CA THR A 11 -17.72 -19.40 12.67
C THR A 11 -18.10 -18.12 11.93
N THR A 12 -19.20 -17.48 12.29
CA THR A 12 -19.65 -16.22 11.66
C THR A 12 -18.75 -15.04 12.02
N ASN A 13 -18.22 -14.98 13.24
CA ASN A 13 -17.33 -13.90 13.67
C ASN A 13 -15.95 -14.01 13.01
N THR A 14 -15.39 -15.21 12.90
CA THR A 14 -14.10 -15.44 12.24
C THR A 14 -14.16 -15.10 10.74
N ASN A 15 -15.27 -15.43 10.09
CA ASN A 15 -15.46 -15.13 8.67
C ASN A 15 -15.58 -13.62 8.42
N ARG A 16 -16.33 -12.90 9.24
CA ARG A 16 -16.48 -11.44 9.15
C ARG A 16 -15.13 -10.72 9.32
N ASN A 17 -14.28 -11.17 10.24
CA ASN A 17 -12.99 -10.58 10.50
C ASN A 17 -12.02 -10.76 9.32
N ARG A 18 -12.04 -11.90 8.62
CA ARG A 18 -11.20 -12.15 7.43
C ARG A 18 -11.57 -11.21 6.27
N TRP A 19 -12.85 -10.99 6.01
CA TRP A 19 -13.30 -10.07 4.97
C TRP A 19 -12.98 -8.61 5.32
N SER A 20 -13.12 -8.22 6.60
CA SER A 20 -12.71 -6.89 7.05
C SER A 20 -11.20 -6.66 6.88
N ALA A 21 -10.37 -7.66 7.19
CA ALA A 21 -8.94 -7.61 6.95
C ALA A 21 -8.61 -7.49 5.45
N LEU A 22 -9.32 -8.20 4.57
CA LEU A 22 -9.19 -8.07 3.12
C LEU A 22 -9.46 -6.63 2.65
N TYR A 23 -10.53 -6.00 3.13
CA TYR A 23 -10.82 -4.61 2.75
C TYR A 23 -9.73 -3.62 3.21
N VAL A 24 -9.11 -3.87 4.37
CA VAL A 24 -7.97 -3.08 4.84
C VAL A 24 -6.74 -3.26 3.93
N LEU A 25 -6.46 -4.49 3.51
CA LEU A 25 -5.38 -4.75 2.53
C LEU A 25 -5.68 -4.06 1.19
N CYS A 26 -6.92 -4.16 0.71
CA CYS A 26 -7.36 -3.50 -0.52
C CYS A 26 -7.28 -1.97 -0.41
N ALA A 27 -7.59 -1.36 0.74
CA ALA A 27 -7.43 0.07 0.95
C ALA A 27 -5.97 0.51 0.86
N GLY A 28 -5.03 -0.27 1.41
CA GLY A 28 -3.60 -0.02 1.26
C GLY A 28 -3.13 -0.10 -0.20
N VAL A 29 -3.57 -1.12 -0.93
CA VAL A 29 -3.26 -1.26 -2.36
C VAL A 29 -3.88 -0.14 -3.18
N LEU A 30 -5.14 0.20 -2.92
CA LEU A 30 -5.82 1.32 -3.57
C LEU A 30 -5.01 2.61 -3.42
N MET A 31 -4.58 2.94 -2.20
CA MET A 31 -3.77 4.12 -1.93
C MET A 31 -2.48 4.15 -2.74
N ILE A 32 -1.75 3.02 -2.81
CA ILE A 32 -0.50 2.91 -3.56
C ILE A 32 -0.73 3.07 -5.07
N VAL A 33 -1.79 2.46 -5.61
CA VAL A 33 -2.13 2.55 -7.04
C VAL A 33 -2.64 3.95 -7.40
N LEU A 34 -3.46 4.55 -6.53
CA LEU A 34 -3.89 5.95 -6.67
C LEU A 34 -2.69 6.88 -6.75
N ASP A 35 -1.75 6.78 -5.81
CA ASP A 35 -0.56 7.63 -5.78
C ASP A 35 0.29 7.49 -7.05
N ALA A 36 0.50 6.26 -7.52
CA ALA A 36 1.27 6.01 -8.74
C ALA A 36 0.63 6.60 -10.00
N THR A 37 -0.69 6.70 -10.06
CA THR A 37 -1.42 7.22 -11.22
C THR A 37 -1.72 8.72 -11.13
N ILE A 38 -2.06 9.20 -9.95
CA ILE A 38 -2.43 10.60 -9.70
C ILE A 38 -1.28 11.57 -10.00
N VAL A 39 -0.04 11.17 -9.67
CA VAL A 39 1.17 11.97 -9.91
C VAL A 39 1.38 12.28 -11.40
N ASN A 40 1.07 11.34 -12.30
CA ASN A 40 1.27 11.56 -13.74
C ASN A 40 0.44 12.73 -14.28
N VAL A 41 -0.75 12.95 -13.74
CA VAL A 41 -1.62 14.07 -14.12
C VAL A 41 -1.09 15.40 -13.58
N ALA A 42 -0.46 15.38 -12.41
CA ALA A 42 0.08 16.57 -11.74
C ALA A 42 1.47 17.00 -12.23
N LEU A 43 2.15 16.18 -13.06
CA LEU A 43 3.52 16.48 -13.51
C LEU A 43 3.69 17.87 -14.12
N PRO A 44 2.79 18.38 -15.01
CA PRO A 44 2.94 19.74 -15.54
C PRO A 44 2.91 20.80 -14.44
N SER A 45 1.98 20.71 -13.49
CA SER A 45 1.88 21.66 -12.38
C SER A 45 3.09 21.61 -11.44
N ILE A 46 3.64 20.40 -11.20
CA ILE A 46 4.89 20.21 -10.43
C ILE A 46 6.06 20.83 -11.18
N GLN A 47 6.11 20.69 -12.51
CA GLN A 47 7.17 21.26 -13.34
C GLN A 47 7.19 22.78 -13.24
N ASP A 48 6.04 23.40 -13.39
CA ASP A 48 5.89 24.86 -13.39
C ASP A 48 6.22 25.45 -12.00
N ASP A 49 5.75 24.80 -10.93
CA ASP A 49 5.91 25.30 -9.56
C ASP A 49 7.35 25.15 -9.03
N LEU A 50 7.98 23.97 -9.25
CA LEU A 50 9.33 23.68 -8.77
C LEU A 50 10.44 23.96 -9.82
N GLY A 51 10.07 24.38 -11.02
CA GLY A 51 11.03 24.73 -12.08
C GLY A 51 11.82 23.54 -12.63
N PHE A 52 11.20 22.35 -12.70
CA PHE A 52 11.88 21.17 -13.26
C PHE A 52 12.20 21.31 -14.74
N SER A 53 13.42 20.88 -15.12
CA SER A 53 13.68 20.56 -16.52
C SER A 53 12.90 19.32 -16.94
N GLN A 54 12.69 19.12 -18.24
CA GLN A 54 12.03 17.93 -18.79
C GLN A 54 12.70 16.62 -18.33
N SER A 55 14.01 16.58 -18.28
CA SER A 55 14.77 15.41 -17.81
C SER A 55 14.71 15.24 -16.28
N GLY A 56 14.69 16.36 -15.55
CA GLY A 56 14.56 16.35 -14.10
C GLY A 56 13.18 15.87 -13.63
N LEU A 57 12.12 16.29 -14.33
CA LEU A 57 10.74 15.90 -14.01
C LEU A 57 10.51 14.38 -14.04
N ALA A 58 11.20 13.67 -14.95
CA ALA A 58 11.11 12.22 -15.02
C ALA A 58 11.56 11.53 -13.72
N TRP A 59 12.42 12.16 -12.92
CA TRP A 59 12.85 11.61 -11.65
C TRP A 59 11.78 11.57 -10.58
N VAL A 60 10.75 12.42 -10.67
CA VAL A 60 9.58 12.36 -9.76
C VAL A 60 8.90 11.00 -9.83
N VAL A 61 8.82 10.42 -11.03
CA VAL A 61 8.24 9.09 -11.25
C VAL A 61 9.29 7.98 -11.10
N ASN A 62 10.46 8.16 -11.71
CA ASN A 62 11.49 7.11 -11.75
C ASN A 62 12.08 6.80 -10.39
N ALA A 63 12.29 7.77 -9.51
CA ALA A 63 12.79 7.53 -8.15
C ALA A 63 11.84 6.60 -7.38
N TYR A 64 10.53 6.81 -7.49
CA TYR A 64 9.52 5.93 -6.91
C TYR A 64 9.57 4.52 -7.53
N LEU A 65 9.56 4.41 -8.87
CA LEU A 65 9.54 3.12 -9.56
C LEU A 65 10.81 2.29 -9.32
N ILE A 66 11.97 2.91 -9.27
CA ILE A 66 13.25 2.24 -8.97
C ILE A 66 13.24 1.68 -7.56
N ALA A 67 12.82 2.47 -6.57
CA ALA A 67 12.73 2.01 -5.18
C ALA A 67 11.67 0.91 -5.03
N PHE A 68 10.49 1.12 -5.62
CA PHE A 68 9.39 0.16 -5.57
C PHE A 68 9.77 -1.17 -6.23
N GLY A 69 10.19 -1.15 -7.49
CA GLY A 69 10.53 -2.36 -8.24
C GLY A 69 11.79 -3.05 -7.73
N GLY A 70 12.83 -2.27 -7.40
CA GLY A 70 14.11 -2.81 -6.93
C GLY A 70 14.01 -3.49 -5.55
N LEU A 71 13.10 -3.04 -4.70
CA LEU A 71 12.96 -3.58 -3.35
C LEU A 71 11.83 -4.62 -3.20
N LEU A 72 11.00 -4.82 -4.21
CA LEU A 72 9.80 -5.65 -4.11
C LEU A 72 10.13 -7.10 -3.66
N LEU A 73 11.17 -7.71 -4.23
CA LEU A 73 11.60 -9.07 -3.86
C LEU A 73 12.17 -9.14 -2.43
N LEU A 74 12.99 -8.15 -2.06
CA LEU A 74 13.54 -8.05 -0.70
C LEU A 74 12.43 -7.83 0.32
N ALA A 75 11.44 -7.01 -0.01
CA ALA A 75 10.27 -6.75 0.82
C ALA A 75 9.43 -8.02 1.05
N GLY A 76 9.26 -8.85 0.01
CA GLY A 76 8.62 -10.16 0.13
C GLY A 76 9.37 -11.05 1.12
N ARG A 77 10.69 -11.16 0.98
CA ARG A 77 11.52 -11.94 1.91
C ARG A 77 11.48 -11.39 3.33
N ALA A 78 11.48 -10.06 3.50
CA ALA A 78 11.29 -9.44 4.80
C ALA A 78 9.94 -9.82 5.43
N GLY A 79 8.88 -9.95 4.63
CA GLY A 79 7.57 -10.43 5.07
C GLY A 79 7.62 -11.85 5.64
N ASP A 80 8.37 -12.76 5.01
CA ASP A 80 8.54 -14.13 5.49
C ASP A 80 9.33 -14.19 6.80
N LEU A 81 10.38 -13.37 6.93
CA LEU A 81 11.27 -13.37 8.09
C LEU A 81 10.70 -12.64 9.32
N LEU A 82 10.12 -11.45 9.10
CA LEU A 82 9.67 -10.55 10.17
C LEU A 82 8.17 -10.67 10.48
N GLY A 83 7.42 -11.31 9.57
CA GLY A 83 5.98 -11.44 9.62
C GLY A 83 5.27 -10.42 8.73
N GLN A 84 4.37 -10.90 7.89
CA GLN A 84 3.72 -10.13 6.81
C GLN A 84 2.97 -8.90 7.32
N ARG A 85 2.25 -9.01 8.46
CA ARG A 85 1.55 -7.87 9.06
C ARG A 85 2.50 -6.73 9.44
N LYS A 86 3.63 -7.05 10.05
CA LYS A 86 4.62 -6.04 10.47
C LYS A 86 5.18 -5.30 9.26
N VAL A 87 5.53 -6.04 8.20
CA VAL A 87 6.05 -5.45 6.97
C VAL A 87 5.00 -4.61 6.26
N PHE A 88 3.75 -5.06 6.20
CA PHE A 88 2.64 -4.29 5.64
C PHE A 88 2.43 -2.96 6.38
N VAL A 89 2.32 -3.01 7.70
CA VAL A 89 2.09 -1.81 8.54
C VAL A 89 3.28 -0.85 8.47
N SER A 90 4.52 -1.36 8.55
CA SER A 90 5.71 -0.49 8.40
C SER A 90 5.80 0.13 7.02
N GLY A 91 5.50 -0.63 5.96
CA GLY A 91 5.45 -0.13 4.58
C GLY A 91 4.43 0.99 4.41
N LEU A 92 3.19 0.81 4.89
CA LEU A 92 2.16 1.85 4.83
C LEU A 92 2.53 3.08 5.67
N THR A 93 3.17 2.89 6.83
CA THR A 93 3.62 4.01 7.66
C THR A 93 4.70 4.82 6.95
N VAL A 94 5.72 4.14 6.38
CA VAL A 94 6.77 4.80 5.58
C VAL A 94 6.16 5.52 4.39
N PHE A 95 5.24 4.88 3.66
CA PHE A 95 4.55 5.47 2.52
C PHE A 95 3.78 6.74 2.91
N THR A 96 3.01 6.69 4.01
CA THR A 96 2.19 7.81 4.48
C THR A 96 3.05 8.99 4.94
N VAL A 97 4.13 8.72 5.68
CA VAL A 97 5.09 9.75 6.11
C VAL A 97 5.80 10.37 4.90
N ALA A 98 6.24 9.55 3.94
CA ALA A 98 6.85 10.04 2.72
C ALA A 98 5.87 10.85 1.86
N SER A 99 4.58 10.50 1.84
CA SER A 99 3.53 11.32 1.20
C SER A 99 3.43 12.70 1.83
N LEU A 100 3.55 12.81 3.16
CA LEU A 100 3.61 14.13 3.82
C LEU A 100 4.84 14.92 3.37
N LEU A 101 6.01 14.27 3.26
CA LEU A 101 7.23 14.92 2.77
C LEU A 101 7.08 15.39 1.32
N CYS A 102 6.42 14.60 0.46
CA CYS A 102 6.09 15.03 -0.91
C CYS A 102 5.16 16.24 -0.90
N ALA A 103 4.14 16.24 -0.03
CA ALA A 103 3.14 17.29 0.05
C ALA A 103 3.72 18.64 0.54
N ILE A 104 4.80 18.64 1.30
CA ILE A 104 5.46 19.87 1.79
C ILE A 104 6.76 20.18 1.03
N ALA A 105 7.04 19.47 -0.07
CA ALA A 105 8.27 19.66 -0.83
C ALA A 105 8.30 21.05 -1.47
N GLN A 106 9.40 21.77 -1.26
CA GLN A 106 9.66 23.11 -1.80
C GLN A 106 10.83 23.13 -2.79
N THR A 107 11.53 22.01 -2.96
CA THR A 107 12.63 21.86 -3.91
C THR A 107 12.50 20.55 -4.68
N GLN A 108 13.13 20.51 -5.86
CA GLN A 108 13.15 19.33 -6.72
C GLN A 108 13.76 18.13 -5.99
N GLU A 109 14.89 18.33 -5.31
CA GLU A 109 15.62 17.28 -4.60
C GLU A 109 14.76 16.70 -3.46
N MET A 110 14.09 17.57 -2.71
CA MET A 110 13.19 17.14 -1.63
C MET A 110 12.07 16.25 -2.14
N LEU A 111 11.44 16.64 -3.27
CA LEU A 111 10.37 15.84 -3.87
C LEU A 111 10.90 14.50 -4.38
N VAL A 112 12.02 14.47 -5.10
CA VAL A 112 12.60 13.23 -5.66
C VAL A 112 13.02 12.27 -4.54
N VAL A 113 13.69 12.76 -3.48
CA VAL A 113 14.07 11.93 -2.32
C VAL A 113 12.83 11.40 -1.58
N ALA A 114 11.82 12.24 -1.36
CA ALA A 114 10.58 11.81 -0.73
C ALA A 114 9.86 10.75 -1.57
N ARG A 115 9.83 10.87 -2.90
CA ARG A 115 9.30 9.88 -3.84
C ARG A 115 10.06 8.55 -3.76
N PHE A 116 11.38 8.58 -3.64
CA PHE A 116 12.17 7.37 -3.44
C PHE A 116 11.77 6.65 -2.14
N ILE A 117 11.70 7.37 -1.02
CA ILE A 117 11.27 6.81 0.28
C ILE A 117 9.83 6.27 0.21
N GLN A 118 8.94 6.96 -0.50
CA GLN A 118 7.57 6.52 -0.72
C GLN A 118 7.52 5.21 -1.53
N GLY A 119 8.40 5.06 -2.54
CA GLY A 119 8.57 3.81 -3.29
C GLY A 119 9.02 2.64 -2.41
N VAL A 120 9.94 2.87 -1.46
CA VAL A 120 10.33 1.87 -0.45
C VAL A 120 9.11 1.43 0.37
N GLY A 121 8.33 2.38 0.89
CA GLY A 121 7.12 2.08 1.65
C GLY A 121 6.10 1.28 0.85
N GLY A 122 5.88 1.69 -0.41
CA GLY A 122 5.00 0.99 -1.35
C GLY A 122 5.43 -0.44 -1.63
N ALA A 123 6.73 -0.68 -1.85
CA ALA A 123 7.29 -2.02 -2.06
C ALA A 123 7.05 -2.93 -0.84
N LEU A 124 7.35 -2.44 0.36
CA LEU A 124 7.14 -3.19 1.60
C LEU A 124 5.67 -3.59 1.79
N ALA A 125 4.76 -2.65 1.60
CA ALA A 125 3.34 -2.93 1.77
C ALA A 125 2.81 -3.88 0.69
N SER A 126 3.12 -3.64 -0.59
CA SER A 126 2.58 -4.43 -1.72
C SER A 126 3.08 -5.86 -1.75
N ALA A 127 4.35 -6.11 -1.41
CA ALA A 127 4.99 -7.42 -1.53
C ALA A 127 4.30 -8.51 -0.72
N VAL A 128 3.68 -8.16 0.40
CA VAL A 128 3.11 -9.15 1.34
C VAL A 128 1.59 -9.35 1.17
N VAL A 129 0.91 -8.48 0.43
CA VAL A 129 -0.57 -8.49 0.35
C VAL A 129 -1.11 -9.79 -0.22
N LEU A 130 -0.57 -10.26 -1.34
CA LEU A 130 -1.04 -11.49 -1.98
C LEU A 130 -0.84 -12.71 -1.09
N GLY A 131 0.33 -12.82 -0.44
CA GLY A 131 0.62 -13.88 0.54
C GLY A 131 -0.35 -13.87 1.72
N MET A 132 -0.71 -12.68 2.22
CA MET A 132 -1.70 -12.53 3.29
C MET A 132 -3.09 -12.98 2.83
N ILE A 133 -3.53 -12.60 1.62
CA ILE A 133 -4.83 -13.01 1.06
C ILE A 133 -4.89 -14.54 0.95
N VAL A 134 -3.89 -15.18 0.35
CA VAL A 134 -3.82 -16.63 0.20
C VAL A 134 -3.89 -17.33 1.55
N THR A 135 -3.18 -16.81 2.55
CA THR A 135 -3.15 -17.39 3.90
C THR A 135 -4.45 -17.19 4.68
N MET A 136 -5.16 -16.08 4.45
CA MET A 136 -6.45 -15.82 5.10
C MET A 136 -7.61 -16.60 4.48
N PHE A 137 -7.52 -16.94 3.19
CA PHE A 137 -8.56 -17.65 2.45
C PHE A 137 -8.04 -18.96 1.89
N PRO A 138 -7.90 -20.03 2.72
CA PRO A 138 -7.39 -21.33 2.28
C PRO A 138 -8.36 -22.09 1.36
N GLU A 139 -9.66 -21.78 1.43
CA GLU A 139 -10.67 -22.42 0.58
C GLU A 139 -10.60 -21.84 -0.85
N PRO A 140 -10.40 -22.68 -1.91
CA PRO A 140 -10.17 -22.21 -3.29
C PRO A 140 -11.24 -21.25 -3.81
N ARG A 141 -12.49 -21.47 -3.45
CA ARG A 141 -13.64 -20.66 -3.89
C ARG A 141 -13.64 -19.28 -3.23
N GLU A 142 -13.36 -19.21 -1.93
CA GLU A 142 -13.24 -17.95 -1.19
C GLU A 142 -11.97 -17.19 -1.62
N GLN A 143 -10.85 -17.88 -1.82
CA GLN A 143 -9.60 -17.30 -2.30
C GLN A 143 -9.77 -16.65 -3.67
N ALA A 144 -10.40 -17.33 -4.63
CA ALA A 144 -10.69 -16.77 -5.95
C ALA A 144 -11.53 -15.49 -5.85
N LYS A 145 -12.53 -15.46 -4.96
CA LYS A 145 -13.36 -14.28 -4.71
C LYS A 145 -12.53 -13.13 -4.08
N ALA A 146 -11.69 -13.44 -3.11
CA ALA A 146 -10.83 -12.44 -2.44
C ALA A 146 -9.80 -11.84 -3.42
N LEU A 147 -9.18 -12.67 -4.27
CA LEU A 147 -8.27 -12.22 -5.33
C LEU A 147 -9.01 -11.41 -6.40
N GLY A 148 -10.26 -11.74 -6.71
CA GLY A 148 -11.12 -10.95 -7.60
C GLY A 148 -11.39 -9.55 -7.05
N VAL A 149 -11.70 -9.43 -5.76
CA VAL A 149 -11.88 -8.12 -5.09
C VAL A 149 -10.58 -7.32 -5.11
N TYR A 150 -9.44 -7.94 -4.79
CA TYR A 150 -8.13 -7.32 -4.88
C TYR A 150 -7.83 -6.79 -6.29
N GLY A 151 -8.01 -7.62 -7.32
CA GLY A 151 -7.77 -7.25 -8.72
C GLY A 151 -8.69 -6.13 -9.19
N PHE A 152 -9.97 -6.16 -8.79
CA PHE A 152 -10.92 -5.08 -9.09
C PHE A 152 -10.46 -3.75 -8.47
N VAL A 153 -10.09 -3.75 -7.18
CA VAL A 153 -9.63 -2.54 -6.49
C VAL A 153 -8.35 -1.99 -7.10
N ALA A 154 -7.39 -2.86 -7.43
CA ALA A 154 -6.15 -2.45 -8.09
C ALA A 154 -6.40 -1.81 -9.46
N SER A 155 -7.32 -2.37 -10.25
CA SER A 155 -7.68 -1.82 -11.57
C SER A 155 -8.48 -0.52 -11.46
N ALA A 156 -9.47 -0.47 -10.55
CA ALA A 156 -10.29 0.71 -10.32
C ALA A 156 -9.46 1.88 -9.79
N GLY A 157 -8.46 1.58 -8.94
CA GLY A 157 -7.54 2.58 -8.38
C GLY A 157 -6.82 3.39 -9.45
N GLY A 158 -6.41 2.76 -10.56
CA GLY A 158 -5.80 3.45 -11.68
C GLY A 158 -6.72 4.49 -12.31
N SER A 159 -7.96 4.12 -12.61
CA SER A 159 -8.95 5.03 -13.21
C SER A 159 -9.37 6.15 -12.25
N ILE A 160 -9.60 5.81 -10.98
CA ILE A 160 -9.95 6.79 -9.95
C ILE A 160 -8.79 7.78 -9.74
N GLY A 161 -7.53 7.29 -9.75
CA GLY A 161 -6.35 8.13 -9.59
C GLY A 161 -6.20 9.19 -10.69
N LEU A 162 -6.46 8.84 -11.94
CA LEU A 162 -6.42 9.79 -13.04
C LEU A 162 -7.48 10.89 -12.88
N LEU A 163 -8.72 10.52 -12.54
CA LEU A 163 -9.80 11.47 -12.31
C LEU A 163 -9.54 12.36 -11.10
N ALA A 164 -9.16 11.75 -9.96
CA ALA A 164 -8.86 12.49 -8.74
C ALA A 164 -7.65 13.43 -8.93
N GLY A 165 -6.64 12.99 -9.71
CA GLY A 165 -5.46 13.80 -10.04
C GLY A 165 -5.82 15.09 -10.76
N GLY A 166 -6.65 15.00 -11.81
CA GLY A 166 -7.13 16.16 -12.54
C GLY A 166 -7.90 17.11 -11.61
N VAL A 167 -8.90 16.60 -10.90
CA VAL A 167 -9.75 17.41 -10.02
C VAL A 167 -8.93 18.10 -8.91
N LEU A 168 -8.04 17.39 -8.22
CA LEU A 168 -7.25 17.96 -7.13
C LEU A 168 -6.24 18.99 -7.62
N THR A 169 -5.58 18.71 -8.74
CA THR A 169 -4.56 19.58 -9.31
C THR A 169 -5.16 20.86 -9.86
N ASP A 170 -6.29 20.76 -10.58
CA ASP A 170 -6.93 21.90 -11.24
C ASP A 170 -7.71 22.80 -10.25
N LEU A 171 -8.40 22.19 -9.26
CA LEU A 171 -9.27 22.94 -8.35
C LEU A 171 -8.53 23.49 -7.12
N ILE A 172 -7.41 22.87 -6.74
CA ILE A 172 -6.69 23.24 -5.51
C ILE A 172 -5.21 23.50 -5.84
N ASN A 173 -4.38 22.46 -5.80
CA ASN A 173 -2.98 22.42 -6.23
C ASN A 173 -2.43 20.98 -6.16
N TRP A 174 -1.25 20.76 -6.75
CA TRP A 174 -0.63 19.43 -6.82
C TRP A 174 -0.23 18.85 -5.45
N HIS A 175 0.00 19.63 -4.41
CA HIS A 175 0.35 19.13 -3.07
C HIS A 175 -0.74 18.20 -2.49
N TRP A 176 -2.01 18.48 -2.83
CA TRP A 176 -3.15 17.69 -2.35
C TRP A 176 -3.19 16.27 -2.87
N ILE A 177 -2.54 15.97 -4.01
CA ILE A 177 -2.45 14.58 -4.50
C ILE A 177 -1.68 13.69 -3.53
N PHE A 178 -0.73 14.25 -2.78
CA PHE A 178 0.00 13.54 -1.73
C PHE A 178 -0.72 13.61 -0.38
N LEU A 179 -1.34 14.74 -0.06
CA LEU A 179 -2.06 14.91 1.21
C LEU A 179 -3.24 13.94 1.37
N ILE A 180 -3.90 13.55 0.29
CA ILE A 180 -5.00 12.57 0.32
C ILE A 180 -4.55 11.20 0.88
N ASN A 181 -3.28 10.86 0.75
CA ASN A 181 -2.71 9.62 1.29
C ASN A 181 -2.63 9.62 2.83
N LEU A 182 -2.60 10.79 3.49
CA LEU A 182 -2.46 10.87 4.94
C LEU A 182 -3.67 10.30 5.69
N PRO A 183 -4.90 10.77 5.45
CA PRO A 183 -6.08 10.21 6.12
C PRO A 183 -6.29 8.73 5.75
N ILE A 184 -6.11 8.36 4.47
CA ILE A 184 -6.29 6.98 3.99
C ILE A 184 -5.24 6.07 4.65
N GLY A 185 -3.96 6.44 4.59
CA GLY A 185 -2.84 5.68 5.15
C GLY A 185 -2.96 5.53 6.67
N THR A 186 -3.24 6.62 7.38
CA THR A 186 -3.41 6.58 8.84
C THR A 186 -4.57 5.67 9.24
N ALA A 187 -5.74 5.79 8.59
CA ALA A 187 -6.88 4.92 8.86
C ALA A 187 -6.54 3.46 8.55
N THR A 188 -5.89 3.18 7.41
CA THR A 188 -5.51 1.83 7.00
C THR A 188 -4.50 1.22 7.96
N VAL A 189 -3.49 1.95 8.42
CA VAL A 189 -2.52 1.49 9.43
C VAL A 189 -3.22 1.14 10.74
N LEU A 190 -4.09 2.01 11.26
CA LEU A 190 -4.83 1.77 12.50
C LEU A 190 -5.74 0.54 12.40
N LEU A 191 -6.44 0.39 11.28
CA LEU A 191 -7.30 -0.77 11.03
C LEU A 191 -6.47 -2.05 10.82
N ALA A 192 -5.33 -1.97 10.13
CA ALA A 192 -4.43 -3.11 9.94
C ALA A 192 -3.90 -3.66 11.27
N VAL A 193 -3.51 -2.76 12.18
CA VAL A 193 -3.07 -3.15 13.52
C VAL A 193 -4.18 -3.82 14.33
N ARG A 194 -5.44 -3.46 14.12
CA ARG A 194 -6.58 -4.01 14.87
C ARG A 194 -7.17 -5.28 14.25
N LEU A 195 -7.23 -5.36 12.93
CA LEU A 195 -8.01 -6.38 12.21
C LEU A 195 -7.17 -7.49 11.60
N ILE A 196 -5.87 -7.25 11.33
CA ILE A 196 -4.99 -8.26 10.76
C ILE A 196 -4.27 -8.99 11.89
N GLU A 197 -4.39 -10.31 11.92
CA GLU A 197 -3.71 -11.15 12.91
C GLU A 197 -2.19 -11.10 12.73
N ALA A 198 -1.46 -10.92 13.84
CA ALA A 198 -0.01 -10.99 13.83
C ALA A 198 0.43 -12.46 13.80
N ARG A 199 0.96 -12.91 12.67
CA ARG A 199 1.62 -14.20 12.57
C ARG A 199 3.13 -14.01 12.72
N PRO A 200 3.82 -14.80 13.55
CA PRO A 200 5.27 -14.73 13.64
C PRO A 200 5.89 -15.12 12.30
N GLY A 201 6.94 -14.40 11.90
CA GLY A 201 7.76 -14.80 10.75
C GLY A 201 8.70 -15.95 11.14
N LEU A 202 9.44 -16.46 10.17
CA LEU A 202 10.41 -17.56 10.34
C LEU A 202 11.56 -17.22 11.31
N GLY A 203 11.75 -15.92 11.61
CA GLY A 203 12.87 -15.43 12.40
C GLY A 203 14.16 -15.27 11.57
N LEU A 204 15.02 -14.36 12.00
CA LEU A 204 16.28 -14.05 11.29
C LEU A 204 17.29 -15.21 11.32
N SER A 205 17.19 -16.10 12.30
CA SER A 205 18.06 -17.27 12.42
C SER A 205 17.86 -18.34 11.32
N HIS A 206 16.67 -18.40 10.72
CA HIS A 206 16.35 -19.31 9.60
C HIS A 206 16.69 -18.71 8.22
N GLY A 207 17.05 -17.43 8.15
CA GLY A 207 17.41 -16.74 6.91
C GLY A 207 18.89 -16.80 6.54
N ALA A 208 19.73 -17.33 7.44
CA ALA A 208 21.19 -17.39 7.28
C ALA A 208 21.71 -18.70 6.66
N ASP A 209 20.85 -19.67 6.32
CA ASP A 209 21.24 -20.86 5.58
C ASP A 209 21.44 -20.51 4.09
N LEU A 210 22.53 -19.85 3.81
CA LEU A 210 23.20 -19.79 2.52
C LEU A 210 23.96 -21.12 2.33
N ARG A 211 23.27 -22.19 1.98
CA ARG A 211 23.86 -23.39 1.39
C ARG A 211 23.40 -23.57 -0.04
#